data_271791f12f45d41bffadcba3945f23ac
#
_entry.id   271791f12f45d41bffadcba3945f23ac
#
_cell.length_a   1.000
_cell.length_b   1.000
_cell.length_c   1.000
_cell.angle_alpha   90.00
_cell.angle_beta   90.00
_cell.angle_gamma   90.00
#
_symmetry.space_group_name_H-M   'P 1'
#
loop_
_entity.id
_entity.type
_entity.pdbx_description
1 polymer ?
#
loop_
_entity_poly.entity_id
_entity_poly.type
_entity_poly.pdbx_seq_one_letter_code
_entity_poly.pdbx_strand_id
1 'polypeptide(L)'
;KAAVEEQLKAELLTYLNQLPVHQYVMLKLTLPEHANFYRELTQHPQVLKVIALSGGYTREEADHRLTANEKMIASFSRALTEGLSAQQTDDEFNLALNAAIESIYTASMT
;
A
#
# COMPACT_ATOMS: atom_id res chain seq x y z
N LYS A 1 7.93 14.01 -7.41
CA LYS A 1 6.97 12.94 -7.04
C LYS A 1 5.71 13.51 -6.40
N ALA A 2 5.86 14.41 -5.43
CA ALA A 2 4.70 14.97 -4.73
C ALA A 2 3.75 15.73 -5.67
N ALA A 3 4.27 16.48 -6.64
CA ALA A 3 3.45 17.19 -7.62
C ALA A 3 2.68 16.23 -8.52
N VAL A 4 3.29 15.11 -8.91
CA VAL A 4 2.62 14.07 -9.69
C VAL A 4 1.52 13.41 -8.87
N GLU A 5 1.76 13.19 -7.58
CA GLU A 5 0.78 12.60 -6.69
C GLU A 5 -0.44 13.53 -6.49
N GLU A 6 -0.22 14.84 -6.39
CA GLU A 6 -1.31 15.81 -6.29
C GLU A 6 -2.19 15.79 -7.55
N GLN A 7 -1.56 15.77 -8.73
CA GLN A 7 -2.29 15.69 -10.00
C GLN A 7 -3.08 14.38 -10.10
N LEU A 8 -2.44 13.26 -9.76
CA LEU A 8 -3.08 11.94 -9.78
C LEU A 8 -4.29 11.90 -8.85
N LYS A 9 -4.13 12.40 -7.62
CA LYS A 9 -5.22 12.44 -6.64
C LYS A 9 -6.41 13.26 -7.14
N ALA A 10 -6.15 14.44 -7.71
CA ALA A 10 -7.20 15.29 -8.24
C ALA A 10 -7.95 14.62 -9.39
N GLU A 11 -7.24 13.98 -10.30
CA GLU A 11 -7.84 13.25 -11.41
C GLU A 11 -8.66 12.05 -10.95
N LEU A 12 -8.15 11.31 -9.96
CA LEU A 12 -8.87 10.18 -9.38
C LEU A 12 -10.17 10.62 -8.71
N LEU A 13 -10.15 11.69 -7.94
CA LEU A 13 -11.35 12.22 -7.29
C LEU A 13 -12.39 12.65 -8.33
N THR A 14 -11.97 13.31 -9.40
CA THR A 14 -12.86 13.69 -10.49
C THR A 14 -13.50 12.46 -11.14
N TYR A 15 -12.69 11.44 -11.43
CA TYR A 15 -13.17 10.18 -11.99
C TYR A 15 -14.17 9.47 -11.06
N LEU A 16 -13.84 9.37 -9.78
CA LEU A 16 -14.68 8.70 -8.79
C LEU A 16 -16.04 9.39 -8.64
N ASN A 17 -16.08 10.70 -8.69
CA ASN A 17 -17.31 11.47 -8.58
C ASN A 17 -18.21 11.32 -9.82
N GLN A 18 -17.69 10.79 -10.91
CA GLN A 18 -18.44 10.54 -12.15
C GLN A 18 -18.92 9.09 -12.28
N LEU A 19 -18.55 8.21 -11.34
CA LEU A 19 -18.95 6.81 -11.38
C LEU A 19 -20.46 6.64 -11.20
N PRO A 20 -21.08 5.68 -11.89
CA PRO A 20 -22.48 5.31 -11.62
C PRO A 20 -22.69 4.89 -10.17
N VAL A 21 -23.88 5.14 -9.62
CA VAL A 21 -24.19 4.95 -8.20
C VAL A 21 -23.87 3.55 -7.67
N HIS A 22 -24.02 2.53 -8.50
CA HIS A 22 -23.81 1.14 -8.09
C HIS A 22 -22.44 0.57 -8.49
N GLN A 23 -21.53 1.41 -8.97
CA GLN A 23 -20.21 0.95 -9.35
C GLN A 23 -19.21 1.23 -8.23
N TYR A 24 -18.45 0.18 -7.86
CA TYR A 24 -17.41 0.25 -6.85
C TYR A 24 -16.06 -0.11 -7.45
N VAL A 25 -15.00 0.47 -6.92
CA VAL A 25 -13.63 0.25 -7.40
C VAL A 25 -12.68 0.04 -6.24
N MET A 26 -11.55 -0.60 -6.54
CA MET A 26 -10.39 -0.65 -5.67
C MET A 26 -9.25 0.06 -6.37
N LEU A 27 -8.43 0.77 -5.63
CA LEU A 27 -7.30 1.52 -6.16
C LEU A 27 -6.00 0.88 -5.70
N LYS A 28 -5.03 0.78 -6.61
CA LYS A 28 -3.66 0.36 -6.28
C LYS A 28 -2.74 1.54 -6.55
N LEU A 29 -2.11 2.02 -5.51
CA LEU A 29 -1.28 3.22 -5.56
C LEU A 29 0.05 2.97 -4.86
N THR A 30 1.11 3.59 -5.37
CA THR A 30 2.39 3.60 -4.67
C THR A 30 2.24 4.42 -3.38
N LEU A 31 2.94 4.03 -2.33
CA LEU A 31 2.96 4.78 -1.07
C LEU A 31 3.28 6.24 -1.32
N PRO A 32 2.47 7.19 -0.78
CA PRO A 32 2.66 8.60 -1.04
C PRO A 32 3.84 9.19 -0.24
N GLU A 33 4.33 10.32 -0.71
CA GLU A 33 5.39 11.06 -0.03
C GLU A 33 4.94 11.59 1.34
N HIS A 34 3.69 12.03 1.43
CA HIS A 34 3.13 12.62 2.65
C HIS A 34 2.14 11.66 3.31
N ALA A 35 2.21 11.58 4.65
CA ALA A 35 1.30 10.76 5.43
C ALA A 35 -0.16 11.15 5.18
N ASN A 36 -1.02 10.14 5.06
CA ASN A 36 -2.47 10.31 4.84
C ASN A 36 -2.83 11.12 3.58
N PHE A 37 -1.92 11.20 2.60
CA PHE A 37 -2.16 11.95 1.37
C PHE A 37 -3.38 11.46 0.62
N TYR A 38 -3.60 10.13 0.58
CA TYR A 38 -4.73 9.52 -0.12
C TYR A 38 -5.92 9.22 0.78
N ARG A 39 -5.97 9.82 1.97
CA ARG A 39 -7.06 9.57 2.94
C ARG A 39 -8.45 9.83 2.35
N GLU A 40 -8.59 10.90 1.58
CA GLU A 40 -9.86 11.23 0.93
C GLU A 40 -10.34 10.13 -0.01
N LEU A 41 -9.41 9.45 -0.69
CA LEU A 41 -9.73 8.31 -1.55
C LEU A 41 -10.22 7.12 -0.72
N THR A 42 -9.62 6.88 0.44
CA THR A 42 -10.05 5.78 1.31
C THR A 42 -11.44 6.00 1.89
N GLN A 43 -11.87 7.24 1.99
CA GLN A 43 -13.17 7.62 2.56
C GLN A 43 -14.27 7.76 1.49
N HIS A 44 -13.92 7.67 0.22
CA HIS A 44 -14.91 7.80 -0.86
C HIS A 44 -15.86 6.60 -0.84
N PRO A 45 -17.18 6.83 -0.90
CA PRO A 45 -18.16 5.74 -0.74
C PRO A 45 -18.11 4.66 -1.83
N GLN A 46 -17.55 4.97 -3.00
CA GLN A 46 -17.43 4.01 -4.11
C GLN A 46 -16.06 3.33 -4.16
N VAL A 47 -15.14 3.67 -3.26
CA VAL A 47 -13.83 3.02 -3.14
C VAL A 47 -13.89 1.97 -2.04
N LEU A 48 -13.78 0.71 -2.42
CA LEU A 48 -13.81 -0.41 -1.46
C LEU A 48 -12.52 -0.49 -0.66
N LYS A 49 -11.38 -0.37 -1.33
CA LYS A 49 -10.06 -0.46 -0.71
C LYS A 49 -9.05 0.38 -1.49
N VAL A 50 -8.09 0.95 -0.78
CA VAL A 50 -6.89 1.52 -1.38
C VAL A 50 -5.71 0.62 -1.01
N ILE A 51 -5.06 0.07 -2.01
CA ILE A 51 -3.99 -0.91 -1.86
C ILE A 51 -2.67 -0.22 -2.17
N ALA A 52 -1.74 -0.28 -1.22
CA ALA A 52 -0.44 0.37 -1.36
C ALA A 52 0.59 -0.59 -1.96
N LEU A 53 1.26 -0.12 -3.02
CA LEU A 53 2.44 -0.77 -3.58
C LEU A 53 3.68 -0.20 -2.90
N SER A 54 4.71 -1.04 -2.70
CA SER A 54 5.94 -0.61 -2.01
C SER A 54 6.70 0.47 -2.77
N GLY A 55 6.57 0.54 -4.09
CA GLY A 55 7.17 1.59 -4.92
C GLY A 55 8.69 1.59 -4.94
N GLY A 56 9.32 0.45 -4.72
CA GLY A 56 10.78 0.33 -4.68
C GLY A 56 11.40 0.64 -3.32
N TYR A 57 10.61 1.00 -2.32
CA TYR A 57 11.10 1.13 -0.94
C TYR A 57 11.45 -0.23 -0.38
N THR A 58 12.40 -0.27 0.57
CA THR A 58 12.67 -1.47 1.35
C THR A 58 11.44 -1.85 2.16
N ARG A 59 11.37 -3.10 2.63
CA ARG A 59 10.26 -3.55 3.46
C ARG A 59 10.09 -2.66 4.70
N GLU A 60 11.18 -2.35 5.38
CA GLU A 60 11.16 -1.50 6.57
C GLU A 60 10.61 -0.12 6.28
N GLU A 61 11.10 0.53 5.23
CA GLU A 61 10.61 1.86 4.82
C GLU A 61 9.18 1.81 4.33
N ALA A 62 8.82 0.78 3.57
CA ALA A 62 7.45 0.61 3.08
C ALA A 62 6.47 0.41 4.23
N ASP A 63 6.82 -0.43 5.20
CA ASP A 63 5.99 -0.65 6.39
C ASP A 63 5.82 0.65 7.20
N HIS A 64 6.90 1.40 7.37
CA HIS A 64 6.87 2.68 8.07
C HIS A 64 5.92 3.67 7.38
N ARG A 65 6.02 3.80 6.06
CA ARG A 65 5.16 4.69 5.28
C ARG A 65 3.71 4.23 5.30
N LEU A 66 3.47 2.93 5.22
CA LEU A 66 2.11 2.39 5.26
C LEU A 66 1.45 2.68 6.62
N THR A 67 2.18 2.51 7.71
CA THR A 67 1.68 2.79 9.05
C THR A 67 1.25 4.25 9.20
N ALA A 68 1.89 5.16 8.48
CA ALA A 68 1.55 6.58 8.47
C ALA A 68 0.32 6.92 7.60
N ASN A 69 -0.23 5.95 6.87
CA ASN A 69 -1.39 6.14 5.99
C ASN A 69 -2.56 5.28 6.47
N GLU A 70 -3.56 5.93 7.05
CA GLU A 70 -4.75 5.24 7.58
C GLU A 70 -5.56 4.57 6.47
N LYS A 71 -6.11 3.40 6.77
CA LYS A 71 -7.04 2.67 5.91
C LYS A 71 -6.47 2.17 4.58
N MET A 72 -5.16 2.19 4.43
CA MET A 72 -4.51 1.56 3.29
C MET A 72 -4.03 0.16 3.68
N ILE A 73 -4.06 -0.76 2.74
CA ILE A 73 -3.55 -2.12 2.94
C ILE A 73 -2.40 -2.39 1.99
N ALA A 74 -1.54 -3.32 2.38
CA ALA A 74 -0.32 -3.61 1.62
C ALA A 74 -0.53 -4.59 0.47
N SER A 75 0.17 -4.33 -0.64
CA SER A 75 0.44 -5.31 -1.67
C SER A 75 1.95 -5.22 -1.99
N PHE A 76 2.77 -5.77 -1.10
CA PHE A 76 4.22 -5.58 -1.08
C PHE A 76 4.96 -6.81 -1.57
N SER A 77 4.68 -7.29 -2.78
CA SER A 77 5.29 -8.53 -3.27
C SER A 77 6.81 -8.47 -3.30
N ARG A 78 7.41 -7.35 -3.72
CA ARG A 78 8.87 -7.19 -3.71
C ARG A 78 9.40 -7.04 -2.30
N ALA A 79 8.76 -6.22 -1.47
CA ALA A 79 9.18 -6.02 -0.10
C ALA A 79 9.02 -7.29 0.73
N LEU A 80 7.99 -8.09 0.45
CA LEU A 80 7.76 -9.36 1.12
C LEU A 80 8.92 -10.34 0.89
N THR A 81 9.48 -10.37 -0.32
CA THR A 81 10.57 -11.28 -0.67
C THR A 81 11.94 -10.73 -0.33
N GLU A 82 12.04 -9.50 0.17
CA GLU A 82 13.29 -8.91 0.61
C GLU A 82 13.89 -9.74 1.75
N GLY A 83 15.15 -10.08 1.62
CA GLY A 83 15.86 -10.92 2.59
C GLY A 83 15.67 -12.42 2.38
N LEU A 84 14.87 -12.84 1.41
CA LEU A 84 14.71 -14.25 1.08
C LEU A 84 15.72 -14.67 0.02
N SER A 85 16.24 -15.88 0.14
CA SER A 85 17.24 -16.43 -0.77
C SER A 85 17.01 -17.93 -0.95
N ALA A 86 17.23 -18.42 -2.15
CA ALA A 86 17.20 -19.85 -2.45
C ALA A 86 18.31 -20.64 -1.73
N GLN A 87 19.33 -19.93 -1.23
CA GLN A 87 20.44 -20.54 -0.51
C GLN A 87 20.21 -20.65 1.01
N GLN A 88 19.11 -20.10 1.50
CA GLN A 88 18.73 -20.25 2.90
C GLN A 88 18.25 -21.67 3.19
N THR A 89 18.45 -22.12 4.42
CA THR A 89 17.82 -23.35 4.89
C THR A 89 16.30 -23.14 4.99
N ASP A 90 15.54 -24.23 5.04
CA ASP A 90 14.07 -24.15 5.17
C ASP A 90 13.69 -23.36 6.42
N ASP A 91 14.38 -23.59 7.55
CA ASP A 91 14.12 -22.87 8.80
C ASP A 91 14.43 -21.39 8.68
N GLU A 92 15.57 -21.03 8.07
CA GLU A 92 15.97 -19.64 7.84
C GLU A 92 14.96 -18.93 6.93
N PHE A 93 14.55 -19.60 5.85
CA PHE A 93 13.57 -19.05 4.91
C PHE A 93 12.23 -18.81 5.59
N ASN A 94 11.75 -19.79 6.34
CA ASN A 94 10.46 -19.69 7.04
C ASN A 94 10.46 -18.58 8.10
N LEU A 95 11.55 -18.45 8.86
CA LEU A 95 11.67 -17.38 9.85
C LEU A 95 11.65 -16.00 9.18
N ALA A 96 12.39 -15.84 8.10
CA ALA A 96 12.45 -14.57 7.37
C ALA A 96 11.10 -14.23 6.75
N LEU A 97 10.43 -15.20 6.15
CA LEU A 97 9.13 -15.00 5.54
C LEU A 97 8.06 -14.65 6.58
N ASN A 98 8.03 -15.37 7.69
CA ASN A 98 7.07 -15.10 8.75
C ASN A 98 7.26 -13.72 9.36
N ALA A 99 8.51 -13.29 9.57
CA ALA A 99 8.82 -11.96 10.07
C ALA A 99 8.35 -10.88 9.09
N ALA A 100 8.55 -11.11 7.78
CA ALA A 100 8.11 -10.18 6.75
C ALA A 100 6.58 -10.07 6.70
N ILE A 101 5.88 -11.18 6.75
CA ILE A 101 4.41 -11.21 6.75
C ILE A 101 3.86 -10.49 7.98
N GLU A 102 4.39 -10.75 9.15
CA GLU A 102 3.96 -10.14 10.39
C GLU A 102 4.17 -8.62 10.38
N SER A 103 5.31 -8.17 9.90
CA SER A 103 5.65 -6.75 9.78
C SER A 103 4.66 -6.02 8.86
N ILE A 104 4.40 -6.58 7.69
CA ILE A 104 3.49 -5.98 6.70
C ILE A 104 2.04 -6.02 7.20
N TYR A 105 1.63 -7.11 7.83
CA TYR A 105 0.30 -7.24 8.42
C TYR A 105 0.06 -6.16 9.47
N THR A 106 1.01 -5.98 10.39
CA THR A 106 0.91 -4.98 11.44
C THR A 106 0.79 -3.57 10.84
N ALA A 107 1.58 -3.25 9.82
CA ALA A 107 1.51 -1.96 9.14
C ALA A 107 0.15 -1.73 8.45
N SER A 108 -0.49 -2.79 7.99
CA SER A 108 -1.80 -2.73 7.33
C SER A 108 -2.97 -2.57 8.29
N MET A 109 -2.73 -2.66 9.59
CA MET A 109 -3.79 -2.59 10.60
C MET A 109 -4.09 -1.16 11.06
N THR A 110 -3.50 -0.17 10.46
CA THR A 110 -3.74 1.24 10.81
C THR A 110 -4.98 1.87 10.14
#